data_31648a049dbe2153246de1509cc09ebd
#
_entry.id   31648a049dbe2153246de1509cc09ebd
#
_cell.length_a   1.000
_cell.length_b   1.000
_cell.length_c   1.000
_cell.angle_alpha   90.00
_cell.angle_beta   90.00
_cell.angle_gamma   90.00
#
_symmetry.space_group_name_H-M   'P 1'
#
loop_
_entity.id
_entity.type
_entity.pdbx_description
1 polymer ?
#
loop_
_entity_poly.entity_id
_entity_poly.type
_entity_poly.pdbx_seq_one_letter_code
_entity_poly.pdbx_strand_id
1 'polypeptide(L)'
;MNAALATLTPHQRAVAARELARESARREHVVISLSGAHAYGFPSPDSDLDLKAVHLAPARALLGFQVNVPPAERLEVIDGVEIDYSSNELGGVLQGVLKGNGNYLERFLSGFTLEAGRGFEQLVPLVRGALCAKAARHYFGFATQQRQAWDAGQRTSAKKLLYVLRTLLTGTHLLREGAVVTDLTVLAPQYRLDDALELVEQKRRGEKSELPAALSDKWARRVDEVFALLAAAEAKSVLPPDAPNAAELEEALISLRLG
;
A
#
# COMPACT_ATOMS: atom_id res chain seq x y z
N MET A 1 -2.19 -5.33 -20.44
CA MET A 1 -3.41 -5.00 -19.65
C MET A 1 -2.90 -4.44 -18.32
N ASN A 2 -3.42 -3.31 -17.83
CA ASN A 2 -3.00 -2.74 -16.56
C ASN A 2 -3.34 -3.73 -15.42
N ALA A 3 -2.33 -4.12 -14.61
CA ALA A 3 -2.48 -5.11 -13.55
C ALA A 3 -3.58 -4.72 -12.54
N ALA A 4 -3.68 -3.43 -12.20
CA ALA A 4 -4.71 -2.92 -11.30
C ALA A 4 -6.13 -3.17 -11.85
N LEU A 5 -6.36 -2.90 -13.13
CA LEU A 5 -7.67 -3.12 -13.75
C LEU A 5 -8.02 -4.60 -13.89
N ALA A 6 -7.03 -5.49 -13.97
CA ALA A 6 -7.28 -6.93 -14.11
C ALA A 6 -7.93 -7.54 -12.86
N THR A 7 -7.73 -6.95 -11.68
CA THR A 7 -8.31 -7.44 -10.42
C THR A 7 -9.76 -7.00 -10.18
N LEU A 8 -10.25 -6.04 -10.97
CA LEU A 8 -11.58 -5.44 -10.80
C LEU A 8 -12.63 -6.14 -11.67
N THR A 9 -13.84 -6.28 -11.15
CA THR A 9 -15.01 -6.65 -11.94
C THR A 9 -15.34 -5.57 -12.98
N PRO A 10 -16.09 -5.87 -14.06
CA PRO A 10 -16.53 -4.84 -15.01
C PRO A 10 -17.29 -3.68 -14.34
N HIS A 11 -18.12 -3.97 -13.33
CA HIS A 11 -18.86 -2.97 -12.58
C HIS A 11 -17.91 -2.08 -11.76
N GLN A 12 -16.99 -2.66 -10.99
CA GLN A 12 -15.99 -1.91 -10.23
C GLN A 12 -15.09 -1.04 -11.13
N ARG A 13 -14.75 -1.51 -12.34
CA ARG A 13 -14.00 -0.69 -13.32
C ARG A 13 -14.78 0.55 -13.77
N ALA A 14 -16.07 0.41 -14.03
CA ALA A 14 -16.91 1.53 -14.41
C ALA A 14 -17.03 2.56 -13.28
N VAL A 15 -17.21 2.10 -12.04
CA VAL A 15 -17.24 2.98 -10.85
C VAL A 15 -15.88 3.64 -10.67
N ALA A 16 -14.78 2.89 -10.69
CA ALA A 16 -13.43 3.43 -10.56
C ALA A 16 -13.13 4.52 -11.61
N ALA A 17 -13.49 4.29 -12.89
CA ALA A 17 -13.25 5.28 -13.95
C ALA A 17 -13.98 6.60 -13.70
N ARG A 18 -15.21 6.57 -13.19
CA ARG A 18 -15.95 7.79 -12.82
C ARG A 18 -15.29 8.51 -11.64
N GLU A 19 -14.83 7.76 -10.66
CA GLU A 19 -14.17 8.34 -9.49
C GLU A 19 -12.81 8.92 -9.80
N LEU A 20 -12.02 8.28 -10.65
CA LEU A 20 -10.77 8.84 -11.16
C LEU A 20 -11.02 10.19 -11.85
N ALA A 21 -11.98 10.23 -12.78
CA ALA A 21 -12.34 11.48 -13.47
C ALA A 21 -12.84 12.58 -12.49
N ARG A 22 -13.65 12.21 -11.49
CA ARG A 22 -14.15 13.14 -10.45
C ARG A 22 -13.02 13.73 -9.62
N GLU A 23 -12.08 12.91 -9.18
CA GLU A 23 -10.97 13.37 -8.33
C GLU A 23 -9.92 14.12 -9.14
N SER A 24 -9.63 13.72 -10.39
CA SER A 24 -8.69 14.42 -11.27
C SER A 24 -9.22 15.80 -11.72
N ALA A 25 -10.54 16.00 -11.73
CA ALA A 25 -11.12 17.35 -11.91
C ALA A 25 -10.92 18.29 -10.68
N ARG A 26 -10.63 17.71 -9.50
CA ARG A 26 -10.51 18.50 -8.26
C ARG A 26 -9.07 18.85 -7.89
N ARG A 27 -8.11 18.00 -8.31
CA ARG A 27 -6.69 18.19 -7.98
C ARG A 27 -5.80 17.52 -9.01
N GLU A 28 -4.60 18.07 -9.15
CA GLU A 28 -3.58 17.50 -10.03
C GLU A 28 -2.93 16.30 -9.34
N HIS A 29 -3.23 15.09 -9.79
CA HIS A 29 -2.63 13.89 -9.26
C HIS A 29 -1.30 13.58 -9.95
N VAL A 30 -0.32 13.17 -9.14
CA VAL A 30 0.91 12.54 -9.61
C VAL A 30 0.66 11.05 -9.88
N VAL A 31 -0.10 10.42 -8.97
CA VAL A 31 -0.50 9.01 -9.11
C VAL A 31 -1.79 8.76 -8.35
N ILE A 32 -2.64 7.90 -8.90
CA ILE A 32 -3.71 7.22 -8.18
C ILE A 32 -3.46 5.71 -8.34
N SER A 33 -3.24 5.03 -7.24
CA SER A 33 -2.99 3.59 -7.20
C SER A 33 -4.11 2.86 -6.48
N LEU A 34 -4.37 1.63 -6.93
CA LEU A 34 -5.21 0.68 -6.24
C LEU A 34 -4.43 0.06 -5.08
N SER A 35 -5.07 -0.07 -3.94
CA SER A 35 -4.54 -0.66 -2.71
C SER A 35 -5.49 -1.73 -2.18
N GLY A 36 -5.37 -2.08 -0.90
CA GLY A 36 -6.28 -3.00 -0.25
C GLY A 36 -6.29 -4.41 -0.83
N ALA A 37 -7.38 -5.12 -0.65
CA ALA A 37 -7.51 -6.53 -1.03
C ALA A 37 -7.18 -6.78 -2.52
N HIS A 38 -7.51 -5.84 -3.40
CA HIS A 38 -7.25 -5.94 -4.84
C HIS A 38 -5.75 -5.93 -5.17
N ALA A 39 -4.96 -5.07 -4.52
CA ALA A 39 -3.51 -5.00 -4.71
C ALA A 39 -2.74 -6.04 -3.88
N TYR A 40 -3.42 -6.69 -2.94
CA TYR A 40 -2.82 -7.65 -2.02
C TYR A 40 -3.08 -9.11 -2.39
N GLY A 41 -3.81 -9.36 -3.50
CA GLY A 41 -4.01 -10.69 -4.07
C GLY A 41 -5.18 -11.48 -3.48
N PHE A 42 -6.03 -10.86 -2.62
CA PHE A 42 -7.16 -11.56 -1.99
C PHE A 42 -8.50 -10.81 -2.06
N PRO A 43 -8.88 -10.21 -3.21
CA PRO A 43 -10.18 -9.59 -3.32
C PRO A 43 -11.31 -10.61 -3.23
N SER A 44 -12.42 -10.23 -2.58
CA SER A 44 -13.73 -10.88 -2.70
C SER A 44 -14.62 -10.07 -3.63
N PRO A 45 -15.75 -10.62 -4.10
CA PRO A 45 -16.65 -9.89 -5.01
C PRO A 45 -17.20 -8.58 -4.44
N ASP A 46 -17.26 -8.49 -3.11
CA ASP A 46 -17.73 -7.36 -2.31
C ASP A 46 -16.60 -6.54 -1.69
N SER A 47 -15.35 -6.70 -2.15
CA SER A 47 -14.22 -5.91 -1.66
C SER A 47 -14.33 -4.45 -2.08
N ASP A 48 -13.94 -3.56 -1.17
CA ASP A 48 -13.87 -2.12 -1.35
C ASP A 48 -12.86 -1.73 -2.44
N LEU A 49 -13.01 -0.56 -3.03
CA LEU A 49 -12.02 0.07 -3.88
C LEU A 49 -11.18 1.06 -3.05
N ASP A 50 -10.01 0.62 -2.64
CA ASP A 50 -9.02 1.45 -1.94
C ASP A 50 -8.21 2.26 -2.95
N LEU A 51 -8.55 3.52 -3.15
CA LEU A 51 -7.88 4.45 -4.05
C LEU A 51 -6.91 5.33 -3.27
N LYS A 52 -5.62 5.07 -3.40
CA LYS A 52 -4.57 5.79 -2.66
C LYS A 52 -3.77 6.66 -3.61
N ALA A 53 -3.88 7.98 -3.44
CA ALA A 53 -3.35 8.96 -4.37
C ALA A 53 -2.25 9.85 -3.78
N VAL A 54 -1.47 10.43 -4.67
CA VAL A 54 -0.53 11.52 -4.40
C VAL A 54 -0.89 12.68 -5.31
N HIS A 55 -1.06 13.88 -4.76
CA HIS A 55 -1.36 15.06 -5.53
C HIS A 55 -0.28 16.14 -5.40
N LEU A 56 -0.17 16.98 -6.42
CA LEU A 56 0.65 18.16 -6.44
C LEU A 56 -0.21 19.35 -6.07
N ALA A 57 0.06 19.99 -4.93
CA ALA A 57 -0.61 21.22 -4.57
C ALA A 57 -0.09 22.37 -5.43
N PRO A 58 -0.95 23.33 -5.84
CA PRO A 58 -0.49 24.54 -6.49
C PRO A 58 0.56 25.26 -5.63
N ALA A 59 1.64 25.73 -6.24
CA ALA A 59 2.73 26.43 -5.53
C ALA A 59 2.19 27.56 -4.63
N ARG A 60 1.16 28.29 -5.09
CA ARG A 60 0.52 29.33 -4.32
C ARG A 60 -0.06 28.87 -2.98
N ALA A 61 -0.53 27.63 -2.87
CA ALA A 61 -1.05 27.06 -1.62
C ALA A 61 0.06 26.74 -0.60
N LEU A 62 1.31 26.66 -1.06
CA LEU A 62 2.49 26.36 -0.26
C LEU A 62 3.29 27.62 0.12
N LEU A 63 2.93 28.78 -0.47
CA LEU A 63 3.55 30.07 -0.22
C LEU A 63 2.62 30.93 0.62
N GLY A 64 3.14 31.55 1.66
CA GLY A 64 2.36 32.49 2.50
C GLY A 64 2.49 32.15 4.00
N PHE A 65 1.74 32.90 4.82
CA PHE A 65 1.84 32.78 6.27
C PHE A 65 1.30 31.47 6.85
N GLN A 66 0.36 30.85 6.14
CA GLN A 66 -0.22 29.56 6.54
C GLN A 66 -0.18 28.60 5.36
N VAL A 67 0.62 27.56 5.51
CA VAL A 67 0.62 26.43 4.59
C VAL A 67 -0.43 25.43 5.08
N ASN A 68 -1.54 25.34 4.37
CA ASN A 68 -2.60 24.40 4.70
C ASN A 68 -2.98 23.59 3.46
N VAL A 69 -2.34 22.44 3.30
CA VAL A 69 -2.67 21.46 2.28
C VAL A 69 -3.00 20.13 2.99
N PRO A 70 -4.20 20.03 3.57
CA PRO A 70 -4.61 18.82 4.28
C PRO A 70 -4.72 17.65 3.30
N PRO A 71 -4.54 16.41 3.78
CA PRO A 71 -4.87 15.24 2.99
C PRO A 71 -6.35 15.28 2.62
N ALA A 72 -6.68 14.75 1.46
CA ALA A 72 -8.06 14.57 1.04
C ALA A 72 -8.47 13.13 1.35
N GLU A 73 -9.58 12.96 2.05
CA GLU A 73 -10.11 11.66 2.42
C GLU A 73 -11.61 11.61 2.12
N ARG A 74 -12.06 10.47 1.64
CA ARG A 74 -13.48 10.24 1.36
C ARG A 74 -13.79 8.75 1.43
N LEU A 75 -14.83 8.43 2.20
CA LEU A 75 -15.45 7.12 2.25
C LEU A 75 -16.88 7.27 1.75
N GLU A 76 -17.23 6.58 0.67
CA GLU A 76 -18.54 6.72 0.03
C GLU A 76 -18.94 5.40 -0.65
N VAL A 77 -20.23 5.09 -0.66
CA VAL A 77 -20.78 3.96 -1.43
C VAL A 77 -21.39 4.49 -2.71
N ILE A 78 -20.90 4.06 -3.87
CA ILE A 78 -21.36 4.47 -5.19
C ILE A 78 -21.79 3.24 -5.98
N ASP A 79 -23.06 3.20 -6.36
CA ASP A 79 -23.65 2.07 -7.10
C ASP A 79 -23.37 0.71 -6.42
N GLY A 80 -23.41 0.69 -5.09
CA GLY A 80 -23.15 -0.52 -4.29
C GLY A 80 -21.68 -0.90 -4.13
N VAL A 81 -20.73 -0.07 -4.60
CA VAL A 81 -19.29 -0.25 -4.40
C VAL A 81 -18.81 0.75 -3.36
N GLU A 82 -18.17 0.27 -2.30
CA GLU A 82 -17.54 1.12 -1.29
C GLU A 82 -16.20 1.64 -1.84
N ILE A 83 -16.01 2.97 -1.75
CA ILE A 83 -14.81 3.68 -2.21
C ILE A 83 -14.12 4.30 -0.99
N ASP A 84 -12.91 3.85 -0.69
CA ASP A 84 -12.00 4.49 0.25
C ASP A 84 -10.91 5.24 -0.52
N TYR A 85 -11.17 6.52 -0.77
CA TYR A 85 -10.21 7.40 -1.43
C TYR A 85 -9.43 8.21 -0.41
N SER A 86 -8.09 8.25 -0.58
CA SER A 86 -7.23 9.17 0.15
C SER A 86 -6.11 9.70 -0.73
N SER A 87 -5.80 11.00 -0.60
CA SER A 87 -4.74 11.66 -1.35
C SER A 87 -3.89 12.54 -0.44
N ASN A 88 -2.58 12.39 -0.51
CA ASN A 88 -1.61 13.18 0.25
C ASN A 88 -0.79 14.07 -0.70
N GLU A 89 -0.39 15.24 -0.20
CA GLU A 89 0.45 16.18 -0.96
C GLU A 89 1.87 15.61 -1.17
N LEU A 90 2.41 15.82 -2.38
CA LEU A 90 3.66 15.22 -2.86
C LEU A 90 4.86 15.45 -1.91
N GLY A 91 5.05 16.66 -1.39
CA GLY A 91 6.19 16.95 -0.52
C GLY A 91 6.14 16.14 0.79
N GLY A 92 4.97 16.02 1.41
CA GLY A 92 4.77 15.18 2.59
C GLY A 92 4.96 13.69 2.29
N VAL A 93 4.54 13.26 1.10
CA VAL A 93 4.74 11.87 0.64
C VAL A 93 6.23 11.58 0.43
N LEU A 94 6.98 12.45 -0.26
CA LEU A 94 8.41 12.25 -0.49
C LEU A 94 9.22 12.27 0.81
N GLN A 95 8.86 13.15 1.77
CA GLN A 95 9.43 13.09 3.11
C GLN A 95 9.17 11.74 3.81
N GLY A 96 7.97 11.19 3.63
CA GLY A 96 7.64 9.86 4.13
C GLY A 96 8.42 8.75 3.43
N VAL A 97 8.62 8.85 2.13
CA VAL A 97 9.49 7.93 1.35
C VAL A 97 10.90 7.90 1.92
N LEU A 98 11.51 9.07 2.18
CA LEU A 98 12.84 9.17 2.79
C LEU A 98 12.92 8.57 4.21
N LYS A 99 11.79 8.46 4.90
CA LYS A 99 11.66 7.82 6.22
C LYS A 99 11.29 6.33 6.13
N GLY A 100 11.19 5.76 4.94
CA GLY A 100 10.80 4.38 4.71
C GLY A 100 9.32 4.08 4.97
N ASN A 101 8.41 5.04 4.74
CA ASN A 101 6.98 4.79 4.87
C ASN A 101 6.48 3.86 3.75
N GLY A 102 6.18 2.61 4.10
CA GLY A 102 5.75 1.58 3.17
C GLY A 102 4.50 1.96 2.38
N ASN A 103 3.51 2.60 3.00
CA ASN A 103 2.28 3.03 2.32
C ASN A 103 2.58 4.00 1.16
N TYR A 104 3.57 4.87 1.31
CA TYR A 104 3.97 5.80 0.26
C TYR A 104 4.84 5.13 -0.81
N LEU A 105 5.73 4.21 -0.40
CA LEU A 105 6.50 3.38 -1.33
C LEU A 105 5.57 2.55 -2.23
N GLU A 106 4.54 1.94 -1.66
CA GLU A 106 3.57 1.10 -2.38
C GLU A 106 2.79 1.91 -3.42
N ARG A 107 2.46 3.19 -3.17
CA ARG A 107 1.76 4.05 -4.16
C ARG A 107 2.53 4.25 -5.46
N PHE A 108 3.86 4.26 -5.41
CA PHE A 108 4.73 4.43 -6.58
C PHE A 108 5.21 3.09 -7.16
N LEU A 109 5.44 2.07 -6.33
CA LEU A 109 6.25 0.91 -6.70
C LEU A 109 5.49 -0.42 -6.73
N SER A 110 4.24 -0.48 -6.27
CA SER A 110 3.47 -1.74 -6.22
C SER A 110 3.06 -2.30 -7.59
N GLY A 111 3.09 -1.46 -8.64
CA GLY A 111 2.60 -1.84 -9.97
C GLY A 111 1.08 -1.77 -10.15
N PHE A 112 0.32 -1.38 -9.11
CA PHE A 112 -1.14 -1.24 -9.17
C PHE A 112 -1.59 0.20 -9.47
N THR A 113 -0.90 0.88 -10.38
CA THR A 113 -1.22 2.24 -10.81
C THR A 113 -2.49 2.24 -11.68
N LEU A 114 -3.49 3.02 -11.29
CA LEU A 114 -4.71 3.27 -12.06
C LEU A 114 -4.56 4.47 -12.98
N GLU A 115 -4.00 5.56 -12.46
CA GLU A 115 -3.73 6.81 -13.18
C GLU A 115 -2.34 7.32 -12.85
N ALA A 116 -1.57 7.66 -13.89
CA ALA A 116 -0.26 8.29 -13.80
C ALA A 116 -0.35 9.70 -14.37
N GLY A 117 -0.06 10.70 -13.55
CA GLY A 117 -0.08 12.10 -13.92
C GLY A 117 1.31 12.70 -14.09
N ARG A 118 1.37 14.03 -14.10
CA ARG A 118 2.61 14.78 -14.27
C ARG A 118 3.65 14.40 -13.22
N GLY A 119 4.86 14.10 -13.66
CA GLY A 119 6.01 13.78 -12.81
C GLY A 119 6.08 12.31 -12.35
N PHE A 120 5.05 11.48 -12.58
CA PHE A 120 5.07 10.09 -12.11
C PHE A 120 6.27 9.31 -12.64
N GLU A 121 6.48 9.31 -13.97
CA GLU A 121 7.57 8.58 -14.62
C GLU A 121 8.96 9.08 -14.17
N GLN A 122 9.09 10.38 -13.88
CA GLN A 122 10.30 10.97 -13.34
C GLN A 122 10.55 10.54 -11.88
N LEU A 123 9.49 10.46 -11.07
CA LEU A 123 9.60 10.16 -9.64
C LEU A 123 9.80 8.68 -9.35
N VAL A 124 9.25 7.77 -10.15
CA VAL A 124 9.38 6.32 -9.90
C VAL A 124 10.84 5.87 -9.73
N PRO A 125 11.80 6.19 -10.62
CA PRO A 125 13.19 5.80 -10.41
C PRO A 125 13.83 6.47 -9.18
N LEU A 126 13.46 7.71 -8.85
CA LEU A 126 13.94 8.42 -7.67
C LEU A 126 13.40 7.80 -6.38
N VAL A 127 12.11 7.47 -6.33
CA VAL A 127 11.51 6.76 -5.20
C VAL A 127 12.13 5.38 -5.03
N ARG A 128 12.41 4.67 -6.12
CA ARG A 128 13.13 3.39 -6.08
C ARG A 128 14.56 3.57 -5.54
N GLY A 129 15.27 4.62 -5.95
CA GLY A 129 16.60 4.97 -5.44
C GLY A 129 16.61 5.37 -3.96
N ALA A 130 15.46 5.76 -3.39
CA ALA A 130 15.32 6.14 -2.00
C ALA A 130 14.98 4.97 -1.05
N LEU A 131 14.85 3.75 -1.58
CA LEU A 131 14.60 2.57 -0.74
C LEU A 131 15.74 2.40 0.27
N CYS A 132 15.37 2.25 1.55
CA CYS A 132 16.33 2.11 2.63
C CYS A 132 15.81 1.18 3.74
N ALA A 133 16.70 0.70 4.60
CA ALA A 133 16.40 -0.24 5.67
C ALA A 133 15.42 0.33 6.72
N LYS A 134 15.25 1.65 6.80
CA LYS A 134 14.23 2.29 7.68
C LYS A 134 12.81 1.80 7.41
N ALA A 135 12.54 1.24 6.23
CA ALA A 135 11.24 0.66 5.90
C ALA A 135 10.85 -0.50 6.85
N ALA A 136 11.81 -1.22 7.42
CA ALA A 136 11.58 -2.26 8.41
C ALA A 136 10.68 -1.78 9.55
N ARG A 137 10.97 -0.60 10.09
CA ARG A 137 10.21 0.00 11.19
C ARG A 137 8.74 0.22 10.83
N HIS A 138 8.47 0.66 9.61
CA HIS A 138 7.10 0.86 9.14
C HIS A 138 6.34 -0.46 9.07
N TYR A 139 6.90 -1.45 8.36
CA TYR A 139 6.24 -2.74 8.17
C TYR A 139 6.07 -3.50 9.48
N PHE A 140 7.05 -3.46 10.36
CA PHE A 140 6.97 -4.09 11.68
C PHE A 140 5.88 -3.42 12.55
N GLY A 141 5.86 -2.08 12.61
CA GLY A 141 4.88 -1.33 13.39
C GLY A 141 3.46 -1.54 12.89
N PHE A 142 3.26 -1.49 11.57
CA PHE A 142 1.95 -1.69 10.96
C PHE A 142 1.44 -3.14 11.15
N ALA A 143 2.30 -4.14 10.95
CA ALA A 143 1.95 -5.54 11.21
C ALA A 143 1.60 -5.79 12.68
N THR A 144 2.32 -5.15 13.61
CA THR A 144 2.03 -5.23 15.05
C THR A 144 0.64 -4.68 15.37
N GLN A 145 0.27 -3.52 14.81
CA GLN A 145 -1.06 -2.95 14.99
C GLN A 145 -2.15 -3.87 14.42
N GLN A 146 -1.94 -4.43 13.23
CA GLN A 146 -2.88 -5.37 12.62
C GLN A 146 -3.01 -6.67 13.44
N ARG A 147 -1.90 -7.17 14.01
CA ARG A 147 -1.91 -8.32 14.91
C ARG A 147 -2.72 -8.04 16.17
N GLN A 148 -2.51 -6.89 16.79
CA GLN A 148 -3.28 -6.47 17.97
C GLN A 148 -4.78 -6.37 17.66
N ALA A 149 -5.15 -5.82 16.50
CA ALA A 149 -6.54 -5.73 16.06
C ALA A 149 -7.15 -7.12 15.76
N TRP A 150 -6.34 -8.08 15.28
CA TRP A 150 -6.77 -9.45 15.08
C TRP A 150 -6.98 -10.18 16.41
N ASP A 151 -6.03 -10.04 17.35
CA ASP A 151 -6.13 -10.62 18.71
C ASP A 151 -7.33 -10.05 19.48
N ALA A 152 -7.54 -8.72 19.47
CA ALA A 152 -8.67 -8.06 20.09
C ALA A 152 -10.02 -8.51 19.48
N GLY A 153 -10.05 -8.86 18.19
CA GLY A 153 -11.22 -9.44 17.52
C GLY A 153 -11.34 -10.96 17.67
N GLN A 154 -10.80 -11.52 18.74
CA GLN A 154 -10.85 -12.95 19.06
C GLN A 154 -10.30 -13.85 17.93
N ARG A 155 -9.45 -13.29 17.06
CA ARG A 155 -8.80 -13.99 15.94
C ARG A 155 -9.78 -14.62 14.92
N THR A 156 -10.97 -14.07 14.81
CA THR A 156 -12.01 -14.61 13.92
C THR A 156 -11.94 -14.09 12.49
N SER A 157 -11.21 -13.01 12.22
CA SER A 157 -11.19 -12.37 10.91
C SER A 157 -10.03 -12.87 10.03
N ALA A 158 -10.36 -13.55 8.92
CA ALA A 158 -9.40 -13.91 7.89
C ALA A 158 -8.74 -12.67 7.28
N LYS A 159 -9.52 -11.60 6.98
CA LYS A 159 -9.02 -10.32 6.44
C LYS A 159 -7.91 -9.74 7.32
N LYS A 160 -8.13 -9.61 8.63
CA LYS A 160 -7.12 -9.02 9.54
C LYS A 160 -5.83 -9.84 9.57
N LEU A 161 -5.93 -11.17 9.60
CA LEU A 161 -4.75 -12.03 9.56
C LEU A 161 -3.99 -11.91 8.24
N LEU A 162 -4.68 -11.89 7.11
CA LEU A 162 -4.07 -11.68 5.78
C LEU A 162 -3.33 -10.35 5.71
N TYR A 163 -3.86 -9.28 6.31
CA TYR A 163 -3.18 -7.98 6.40
C TYR A 163 -1.89 -8.06 7.22
N VAL A 164 -1.85 -8.82 8.32
CA VAL A 164 -0.62 -9.07 9.09
C VAL A 164 0.42 -9.75 8.21
N LEU A 165 0.05 -10.88 7.58
CA LEU A 165 0.96 -11.69 6.78
C LEU A 165 1.48 -10.91 5.56
N ARG A 166 0.58 -10.23 4.82
CA ARG A 166 0.94 -9.39 3.68
C ARG A 166 1.94 -8.32 4.07
N THR A 167 1.68 -7.60 5.15
CA THR A 167 2.56 -6.53 5.62
C THR A 167 3.96 -7.04 5.96
N LEU A 168 4.03 -8.14 6.70
CA LEU A 168 5.31 -8.77 7.06
C LEU A 168 6.07 -9.26 5.83
N LEU A 169 5.40 -9.92 4.90
CA LEU A 169 6.06 -10.47 3.71
C LEU A 169 6.47 -9.40 2.71
N THR A 170 5.66 -8.33 2.52
CA THR A 170 6.06 -7.18 1.71
C THR A 170 7.31 -6.53 2.29
N GLY A 171 7.36 -6.28 3.60
CA GLY A 171 8.54 -5.73 4.26
C GLY A 171 9.76 -6.65 4.17
N THR A 172 9.57 -7.96 4.37
CA THR A 172 10.63 -8.97 4.24
C THR A 172 11.21 -8.99 2.82
N HIS A 173 10.34 -8.97 1.81
CA HIS A 173 10.75 -8.98 0.40
C HIS A 173 11.49 -7.70 0.03
N LEU A 174 10.97 -6.55 0.45
CA LEU A 174 11.63 -5.26 0.24
C LEU A 174 13.04 -5.24 0.81
N LEU A 175 13.24 -5.71 2.03
CA LEU A 175 14.55 -5.71 2.69
C LEU A 175 15.54 -6.72 2.11
N ARG A 176 15.05 -7.84 1.56
CA ARG A 176 15.89 -8.90 0.98
C ARG A 176 16.22 -8.67 -0.49
N GLU A 177 15.26 -8.16 -1.26
CA GLU A 177 15.35 -8.11 -2.73
C GLU A 177 15.39 -6.66 -3.27
N GLY A 178 15.15 -5.66 -2.42
CA GLY A 178 15.06 -4.26 -2.85
C GLY A 178 13.85 -3.96 -3.74
N ALA A 179 12.80 -4.77 -3.65
CA ALA A 179 11.61 -4.66 -4.49
C ALA A 179 10.31 -4.61 -3.65
N VAL A 180 9.37 -3.77 -4.07
CA VAL A 180 8.04 -3.68 -3.45
C VAL A 180 7.09 -4.62 -4.19
N VAL A 181 6.68 -5.69 -3.51
CA VAL A 181 5.64 -6.62 -3.97
C VAL A 181 4.57 -6.69 -2.89
N THR A 182 3.31 -6.40 -3.25
CA THR A 182 2.20 -6.33 -2.29
C THR A 182 1.28 -7.54 -2.35
N ASP A 183 1.32 -8.30 -3.44
CA ASP A 183 0.49 -9.48 -3.66
C ASP A 183 0.97 -10.65 -2.80
N LEU A 184 0.15 -11.01 -1.80
CA LEU A 184 0.42 -12.12 -0.89
C LEU A 184 0.48 -13.46 -1.61
N THR A 185 -0.30 -13.63 -2.69
CA THR A 185 -0.32 -14.90 -3.43
C THR A 185 0.99 -15.16 -4.18
N VAL A 186 1.73 -14.09 -4.49
CA VAL A 186 3.07 -14.15 -5.05
C VAL A 186 4.11 -14.38 -3.97
N LEU A 187 3.98 -13.70 -2.82
CA LEU A 187 4.99 -13.73 -1.75
C LEU A 187 4.92 -15.00 -0.90
N ALA A 188 3.71 -15.50 -0.60
CA ALA A 188 3.57 -16.64 0.32
C ALA A 188 4.36 -17.89 -0.14
N PRO A 189 4.31 -18.32 -1.42
CA PRO A 189 5.12 -19.43 -1.89
C PRO A 189 6.63 -19.15 -1.83
N GLN A 190 7.07 -17.93 -2.12
CA GLN A 190 8.50 -17.56 -2.08
C GLN A 190 9.10 -17.70 -0.68
N TYR A 191 8.28 -17.52 0.35
CA TYR A 191 8.68 -17.62 1.76
C TYR A 191 8.23 -18.92 2.43
N ARG A 192 7.80 -19.93 1.64
CA ARG A 192 7.34 -21.25 2.12
C ARG A 192 6.16 -21.17 3.08
N LEU A 193 5.25 -20.27 2.78
CA LEU A 193 4.00 -20.04 3.51
C LEU A 193 2.80 -20.34 2.60
N ASP A 194 2.89 -21.38 1.75
CA ASP A 194 1.84 -21.78 0.81
C ASP A 194 0.49 -22.01 1.49
N ASP A 195 0.49 -22.40 2.75
CA ASP A 195 -0.70 -22.58 3.54
C ASP A 195 -1.44 -21.27 3.89
N ALA A 196 -0.81 -20.10 3.67
CA ALA A 196 -1.52 -18.82 3.72
C ALA A 196 -2.56 -18.67 2.59
N LEU A 197 -2.42 -19.44 1.50
CA LEU A 197 -3.41 -19.45 0.42
C LEU A 197 -4.76 -20.03 0.88
N GLU A 198 -4.80 -20.87 1.90
CA GLU A 198 -6.07 -21.32 2.52
C GLU A 198 -6.85 -20.15 3.13
N LEU A 199 -6.14 -19.16 3.70
CA LEU A 199 -6.74 -17.93 4.23
C LEU A 199 -7.27 -17.04 3.11
N VAL A 200 -6.55 -16.99 1.98
CA VAL A 200 -6.99 -16.25 0.79
C VAL A 200 -8.30 -16.83 0.26
N GLU A 201 -8.41 -18.14 0.14
CA GLU A 201 -9.64 -18.81 -0.29
C GLU A 201 -10.78 -18.58 0.72
N GLN A 202 -10.49 -18.57 2.01
CA GLN A 202 -11.49 -18.23 3.03
C GLN A 202 -12.01 -16.79 2.87
N LYS A 203 -11.09 -15.80 2.64
CA LYS A 203 -11.46 -14.39 2.44
C LYS A 203 -12.25 -14.18 1.14
N ARG A 204 -11.94 -14.90 0.07
CA ARG A 204 -12.65 -14.81 -1.22
C ARG A 204 -14.13 -15.18 -1.15
N ARG A 205 -14.56 -15.89 -0.10
CA ARG A 205 -15.99 -16.21 0.14
C ARG A 205 -16.83 -14.99 0.53
N GLY A 206 -16.19 -13.90 1.00
CA GLY A 206 -16.83 -12.62 1.34
C GLY A 206 -16.00 -11.78 2.28
N GLU A 207 -16.25 -10.47 2.26
CA GLU A 207 -15.51 -9.48 3.05
C GLU A 207 -15.51 -9.77 4.56
N LYS A 208 -16.62 -10.29 5.08
CA LYS A 208 -16.82 -10.60 6.50
C LYS A 208 -16.71 -12.09 6.81
N SER A 209 -16.02 -12.87 5.96
CA SER A 209 -15.86 -14.31 6.21
C SER A 209 -15.09 -14.58 7.50
N GLU A 210 -15.68 -15.44 8.33
CA GLU A 210 -15.06 -15.86 9.59
C GLU A 210 -13.97 -16.90 9.36
N LEU A 211 -12.93 -16.83 10.18
CA LEU A 211 -11.82 -17.78 10.16
C LEU A 211 -12.20 -19.01 11.00
N PRO A 212 -12.18 -20.23 10.45
CA PRO A 212 -12.38 -21.44 11.23
C PRO A 212 -11.40 -21.55 12.41
N ALA A 213 -11.88 -21.99 13.57
CA ALA A 213 -11.08 -22.05 14.81
C ALA A 213 -9.75 -22.82 14.61
N ALA A 214 -9.77 -23.94 13.88
CA ALA A 214 -8.56 -24.72 13.60
C ALA A 214 -7.50 -23.92 12.81
N LEU A 215 -7.92 -23.08 11.84
CA LEU A 215 -7.02 -22.20 11.11
C LEU A 215 -6.55 -21.04 12.00
N SER A 216 -7.42 -20.49 12.81
CA SER A 216 -7.07 -19.44 13.78
C SER A 216 -5.98 -19.94 14.75
N ASP A 217 -6.15 -21.11 15.34
CA ASP A 217 -5.17 -21.72 16.26
C ASP A 217 -3.84 -22.07 15.59
N LYS A 218 -3.89 -22.58 14.36
CA LYS A 218 -2.72 -22.84 13.53
C LYS A 218 -1.90 -21.55 13.35
N TRP A 219 -2.54 -20.47 12.90
CA TRP A 219 -1.88 -19.22 12.61
C TRP A 219 -1.51 -18.41 13.84
N ALA A 220 -2.24 -18.55 14.95
CA ALA A 220 -1.84 -17.96 16.23
C ALA A 220 -0.45 -18.41 16.69
N ARG A 221 -0.07 -19.66 16.35
CA ARG A 221 1.26 -20.20 16.65
C ARG A 221 2.32 -19.81 15.60
N ARG A 222 1.91 -19.63 14.34
CA ARG A 222 2.84 -19.41 13.22
C ARG A 222 3.13 -17.95 12.90
N VAL A 223 2.25 -17.03 13.27
CA VAL A 223 2.42 -15.61 12.93
C VAL A 223 3.72 -15.02 13.49
N ASP A 224 4.19 -15.51 14.63
CA ASP A 224 5.45 -15.07 15.24
C ASP A 224 6.68 -15.51 14.40
N GLU A 225 6.60 -16.64 13.69
CA GLU A 225 7.62 -17.06 12.73
C GLU A 225 7.73 -16.05 11.57
N VAL A 226 6.60 -15.50 11.12
CA VAL A 226 6.60 -14.52 10.03
C VAL A 226 7.15 -13.16 10.51
N PHE A 227 6.90 -12.77 11.77
CA PHE A 227 7.58 -11.62 12.38
C PHE A 227 9.10 -11.84 12.45
N ALA A 228 9.54 -13.05 12.80
CA ALA A 228 10.97 -13.38 12.83
C ALA A 228 11.62 -13.33 11.44
N LEU A 229 10.87 -13.63 10.35
CA LEU A 229 11.37 -13.46 8.97
C LEU A 229 11.67 -11.99 8.66
N LEU A 230 10.80 -11.05 9.07
CA LEU A 230 11.03 -9.62 8.88
C LEU A 230 12.23 -9.13 9.68
N ALA A 231 12.36 -9.53 10.96
CA ALA A 231 13.49 -9.17 11.79
C ALA A 231 14.82 -9.71 11.22
N ALA A 232 14.83 -10.95 10.71
CA ALA A 232 16.00 -11.53 10.06
C ALA A 232 16.34 -10.81 8.73
N ALA A 233 15.33 -10.34 7.99
CA ALA A 233 15.53 -9.56 6.77
C ALA A 233 16.10 -8.16 7.08
N GLU A 234 15.66 -7.51 8.15
CA GLU A 234 16.21 -6.23 8.61
C GLU A 234 17.69 -6.37 8.94
N ALA A 235 18.06 -7.39 9.73
CA ALA A 235 19.46 -7.63 10.14
C ALA A 235 20.40 -7.92 8.97
N LYS A 236 19.89 -8.35 7.83
CA LYS A 236 20.65 -8.71 6.61
C LYS A 236 20.15 -7.95 5.37
N SER A 237 19.62 -6.75 5.57
CA SER A 237 19.04 -5.97 4.48
C SER A 237 20.06 -5.67 3.38
N VAL A 238 19.61 -5.81 2.13
CA VAL A 238 20.40 -5.38 0.95
C VAL A 238 20.32 -3.88 0.71
N LEU A 239 19.40 -3.20 1.42
CA LEU A 239 19.16 -1.77 1.27
C LEU A 239 20.13 -0.96 2.14
N PRO A 240 20.49 0.27 1.72
CA PRO A 240 21.28 1.18 2.56
C PRO A 240 20.50 1.54 3.85
N PRO A 241 21.19 1.93 4.93
CA PRO A 241 20.53 2.31 6.19
C PRO A 241 19.64 3.53 6.03
N ASP A 242 20.04 4.50 5.18
CA ASP A 242 19.32 5.75 4.89
C ASP A 242 19.10 5.92 3.40
N ALA A 243 18.06 6.67 3.01
CA ALA A 243 17.80 7.01 1.63
C ALA A 243 18.97 7.85 1.06
N PRO A 244 19.67 7.41 -0.02
CA PRO A 244 20.91 8.06 -0.46
C PRO A 244 20.67 9.29 -1.34
N ASN A 245 19.46 9.48 -1.91
CA ASN A 245 19.16 10.46 -2.96
C ASN A 245 18.14 11.54 -2.52
N ALA A 246 18.20 11.96 -1.26
CA ALA A 246 17.28 12.97 -0.72
C ALA A 246 17.32 14.30 -1.51
N ALA A 247 18.54 14.74 -1.91
CA ALA A 247 18.69 15.98 -2.68
C ALA A 247 18.06 15.91 -4.07
N GLU A 248 18.18 14.76 -4.75
CA GLU A 248 17.57 14.56 -6.07
C GLU A 248 16.04 14.53 -6.01
N LEU A 249 15.47 13.94 -4.94
CA LEU A 249 14.03 13.97 -4.69
C LEU A 249 13.53 15.38 -4.39
N GLU A 250 14.32 16.17 -3.63
CA GLU A 250 13.98 17.57 -3.33
C GLU A 250 14.00 18.42 -4.59
N GLU A 251 15.03 18.29 -5.43
CA GLU A 251 15.13 19.01 -6.71
C GLU A 251 13.99 18.64 -7.67
N ALA A 252 13.64 17.36 -7.75
CA ALA A 252 12.49 16.92 -8.54
C ALA A 252 11.16 17.52 -8.03
N LEU A 253 10.98 17.60 -6.71
CA LEU A 253 9.81 18.23 -6.09
C LEU A 253 9.74 19.73 -6.43
N ILE A 254 10.86 20.45 -6.31
CA ILE A 254 10.97 21.87 -6.63
C ILE A 254 10.64 22.10 -8.11
N SER A 255 11.25 21.34 -9.00
CA SER A 255 11.00 21.42 -10.44
C SER A 255 9.53 21.21 -10.79
N LEU A 256 8.88 20.19 -10.19
CA LEU A 256 7.46 19.94 -10.41
C LEU A 256 6.54 21.04 -9.88
N ARG A 257 6.95 21.75 -8.82
CA ARG A 257 6.17 22.87 -8.25
C ARG A 257 6.32 24.18 -9.00
N LEU A 258 7.47 24.37 -9.65
CA LEU A 258 7.76 25.63 -10.37
C LEU A 258 7.26 25.60 -11.83
N GLY A 259 6.97 24.43 -12.38
CA GLY A 259 6.35 24.32 -13.69
C GLY A 259 6.99 23.53 -14.69
#